data_900f67d4f32df1d171997cc80f77ed84
#
_entry.id   900f67d4f32df1d171997cc80f77ed84
#
_cell.length_a   1.000
_cell.length_b   1.000
_cell.length_c   1.000
_cell.angle_alpha   90.00
_cell.angle_beta   90.00
_cell.angle_gamma   90.00
#
_symmetry.space_group_name_H-M   'P 1'
#
loop_
_entity.id
_entity.type
_entity.pdbx_description
1 polymer ?
#
loop_
_entity_poly.entity_id
_entity_poly.type
_entity_poly.pdbx_seq_one_letter_code
_entity_poly.pdbx_strand_id
1 'polypeptide(L)'
;SIIMKKVVKFGGSSLANAEQFQKVGDIIRSEESRRYVVPSAPGKRFDGDIKVTDMLYECYRAAEKGEKIAGKIKKIQARYQEIIDGLGLDLKLDEQFAEIEKNFIAQAGSDYAASRGEFLNGIVMANYLGYTYIDSAEVICFDENGNFLADKTDEVLSERLKDLDNAVVPGFYGAKPDGSVKTFSRGGSDTVSYTHL
;
A
#
# COMPACT_ATOMS: atom_id res chain seq x y z
N SER A 1 -16.36 0.31 28.30
CA SER A 1 -16.38 1.43 27.36
C SER A 1 -16.14 0.94 25.94
N ILE A 2 -16.93 1.40 25.02
CA ILE A 2 -16.78 1.07 23.61
C ILE A 2 -15.76 2.05 23.02
N ILE A 3 -14.59 1.54 22.65
CA ILE A 3 -13.60 2.35 21.94
C ILE A 3 -13.99 2.34 20.46
N MET A 4 -14.36 3.51 19.96
CA MET A 4 -14.64 3.66 18.54
C MET A 4 -13.34 3.62 17.76
N LYS A 5 -13.23 2.66 16.83
CA LYS A 5 -12.09 2.55 15.94
C LYS A 5 -12.20 3.60 14.85
N LYS A 6 -11.10 4.29 14.59
CA LYS A 6 -11.00 5.29 13.53
C LYS A 6 -10.14 4.77 12.39
N VAL A 7 -10.45 5.25 11.19
CA VAL A 7 -9.64 5.04 9.99
C VAL A 7 -8.87 6.33 9.71
N VAL A 8 -7.56 6.19 9.53
CA VAL A 8 -6.69 7.33 9.20
C VAL A 8 -5.99 7.05 7.88
N LYS A 9 -6.17 7.96 6.93
CA LYS A 9 -5.52 7.86 5.62
C LYS A 9 -4.38 8.87 5.53
N PHE A 10 -3.26 8.46 4.98
CA PHE A 10 -2.10 9.31 4.79
C PHE A 10 -1.66 9.31 3.33
N GLY A 11 -1.49 10.50 2.78
CA GLY A 11 -1.02 10.70 1.41
C GLY A 11 0.50 10.53 1.27
N GLY A 12 0.95 10.49 0.02
CA GLY A 12 2.35 10.18 -0.30
C GLY A 12 3.36 11.17 0.26
N SER A 13 3.05 12.47 0.28
CA SER A 13 3.97 13.50 0.83
C SER A 13 4.20 13.31 2.32
N SER A 14 3.21 12.80 3.05
CA SER A 14 3.32 12.50 4.48
C SER A 14 4.13 11.23 4.76
N LEU A 15 4.49 10.47 3.73
CA LEU A 15 5.17 9.16 3.84
C LEU A 15 6.43 9.11 2.97
N ALA A 16 6.95 10.26 2.56
CA ALA A 16 8.05 10.34 1.60
C ALA A 16 9.39 9.83 2.13
N ASN A 17 9.62 9.93 3.43
CA ASN A 17 10.86 9.50 4.07
C ASN A 17 10.63 9.11 5.54
N ALA A 18 11.68 8.65 6.21
CA ALA A 18 11.61 8.19 7.60
C ALA A 18 11.12 9.28 8.56
N GLU A 19 11.56 10.51 8.39
CA GLU A 19 11.15 11.63 9.24
C GLU A 19 9.63 11.85 9.15
N GLN A 20 9.07 11.81 7.96
CA GLN A 20 7.63 11.93 7.75
C GLN A 20 6.87 10.75 8.36
N PHE A 21 7.39 9.53 8.22
CA PHE A 21 6.84 8.34 8.89
C PHE A 21 6.78 8.50 10.40
N GLN A 22 7.82 9.06 11.01
CA GLN A 22 7.87 9.30 12.45
C GLN A 22 6.77 10.28 12.87
N LYS A 23 6.56 11.34 12.12
CA LYS A 23 5.49 12.31 12.38
C LYS A 23 4.11 11.67 12.29
N VAL A 24 3.89 10.83 11.27
CA VAL A 24 2.65 10.07 11.10
C VAL A 24 2.46 9.10 12.26
N GLY A 25 3.50 8.38 12.66
CA GLY A 25 3.47 7.49 13.80
C GLY A 25 3.07 8.19 15.09
N ASP A 26 3.63 9.37 15.33
CA ASP A 26 3.30 10.18 16.50
C ASP A 26 1.82 10.61 16.49
N ILE A 27 1.31 10.99 15.34
CA ILE A 27 -0.12 11.35 15.17
C ILE A 27 -1.01 10.15 15.48
N ILE A 28 -0.67 8.97 14.96
CA ILE A 28 -1.44 7.74 15.17
C ILE A 28 -1.43 7.36 16.66
N ARG A 29 -0.26 7.40 17.30
CA ARG A 29 -0.10 7.02 18.70
C ARG A 29 -0.66 8.04 19.69
N SER A 30 -0.88 9.28 19.25
CA SER A 30 -1.44 10.32 20.09
C SER A 30 -2.91 10.09 20.48
N GLU A 31 -3.57 9.17 19.77
CA GLU A 31 -4.97 8.87 20.00
C GLU A 31 -5.21 7.36 19.86
N GLU A 32 -5.69 6.74 20.92
CA GLU A 32 -5.91 5.30 21.01
C GLU A 32 -6.94 4.77 19.99
N SER A 33 -7.88 5.64 19.57
CA SER A 33 -8.90 5.26 18.59
C SER A 33 -8.39 5.12 17.15
N ARG A 34 -7.12 5.47 16.87
CA ARG A 34 -6.54 5.39 15.52
C ARG A 34 -6.00 4.00 15.24
N ARG A 35 -6.94 3.10 14.92
CA ARG A 35 -6.65 1.66 14.83
C ARG A 35 -6.49 1.13 13.41
N TYR A 36 -7.11 1.77 12.43
CA TYR A 36 -7.00 1.34 11.03
C TYR A 36 -6.28 2.40 10.22
N VAL A 37 -5.12 2.04 9.69
CA VAL A 37 -4.26 2.97 8.94
C VAL A 37 -4.23 2.57 7.47
N VAL A 38 -4.48 3.55 6.60
CA VAL A 38 -4.53 3.35 5.14
C VAL A 38 -3.44 4.23 4.52
N PRO A 39 -2.23 3.68 4.28
CA PRO A 39 -1.15 4.47 3.69
C PRO A 39 -1.17 4.46 2.17
N SER A 40 -0.73 5.56 1.60
CA SER A 40 -0.36 5.67 0.19
C SER A 40 1.09 5.24 -0.02
N ALA A 41 1.52 5.18 -1.28
CA ALA A 41 2.94 4.98 -1.62
C ALA A 41 3.76 6.22 -1.23
N PRO A 42 5.08 6.08 -1.03
CA PRO A 42 5.94 7.23 -0.74
C PRO A 42 5.93 8.24 -1.88
N GLY A 43 5.66 9.51 -1.53
CA GLY A 43 5.67 10.62 -2.47
C GLY A 43 7.06 11.20 -2.67
N LYS A 44 7.10 12.42 -3.21
CA LYS A 44 8.35 13.14 -3.42
C LYS A 44 8.98 13.53 -2.08
N ARG A 45 10.30 13.32 -1.95
CA ARG A 45 11.08 13.72 -0.76
C ARG A 45 11.43 15.21 -0.79
N PHE A 46 11.47 15.79 -2.01
CA PHE A 46 11.83 17.19 -2.27
C PHE A 46 11.27 17.61 -3.63
N ASP A 47 11.29 18.89 -3.93
CA ASP A 47 10.92 19.40 -5.25
C ASP A 47 11.82 18.81 -6.33
N GLY A 48 11.21 18.32 -7.41
CA GLY A 48 11.96 17.68 -8.49
C GLY A 48 12.24 16.19 -8.29
N ASP A 49 11.91 15.63 -7.12
CA ASP A 49 12.01 14.19 -6.90
C ASP A 49 10.92 13.44 -7.69
N ILE A 50 11.05 12.13 -7.78
CA ILE A 50 10.08 11.26 -8.46
C ILE A 50 9.29 10.48 -7.41
N LYS A 51 7.98 10.37 -7.59
CA LYS A 51 7.13 9.53 -6.75
C LYS A 51 7.41 8.06 -7.01
N VAL A 52 7.29 7.23 -5.98
CA VAL A 52 7.48 5.77 -6.13
C VAL A 52 6.51 5.19 -7.18
N THR A 53 5.26 5.64 -7.20
CA THR A 53 4.30 5.17 -8.21
C THR A 53 4.79 5.42 -9.63
N ASP A 54 5.39 6.58 -9.89
CA ASP A 54 5.95 6.91 -11.21
C ASP A 54 7.17 6.05 -11.53
N MET A 55 8.02 5.77 -10.54
CA MET A 55 9.16 4.84 -10.70
C MET A 55 8.67 3.44 -11.08
N LEU A 56 7.59 2.98 -10.46
CA LEU A 56 7.00 1.66 -10.75
C LEU A 56 6.43 1.59 -12.16
N TYR A 57 5.70 2.62 -12.59
CA TYR A 57 5.18 2.68 -13.96
C TYR A 57 6.31 2.68 -14.99
N GLU A 58 7.33 3.48 -14.78
CA GLU A 58 8.50 3.54 -15.68
C GLU A 58 9.19 2.19 -15.78
N CYS A 59 9.40 1.53 -14.64
CA CYS A 59 9.99 0.20 -14.57
C CYS A 59 9.14 -0.83 -15.33
N TYR A 60 7.82 -0.80 -15.13
CA TYR A 60 6.90 -1.72 -15.77
C TYR A 60 6.88 -1.52 -17.29
N ARG A 61 6.87 -0.27 -17.78
CA ARG A 61 6.95 0.04 -19.22
C ARG A 61 8.23 -0.48 -19.83
N ALA A 62 9.36 -0.39 -19.12
CA ALA A 62 10.63 -0.97 -19.57
C ALA A 62 10.52 -2.49 -19.72
N ALA A 63 9.88 -3.16 -18.76
CA ALA A 63 9.64 -4.60 -18.84
C ALA A 63 8.76 -4.97 -20.04
N GLU A 64 7.71 -4.18 -20.33
CA GLU A 64 6.85 -4.38 -21.50
C GLU A 64 7.64 -4.31 -22.82
N LYS A 65 8.67 -3.48 -22.86
CA LYS A 65 9.55 -3.34 -24.04
C LYS A 65 10.64 -4.41 -24.10
N GLY A 66 10.68 -5.34 -23.15
CA GLY A 66 11.70 -6.37 -23.09
C GLY A 66 13.06 -5.89 -22.59
N GLU A 67 13.11 -4.69 -22.01
CA GLU A 67 14.35 -4.16 -21.44
C GLU A 67 14.67 -4.83 -20.10
N LYS A 68 15.95 -4.82 -19.73
CA LYS A 68 16.39 -5.31 -18.40
C LYS A 68 15.94 -4.31 -17.33
N ILE A 69 15.30 -4.82 -16.28
CA ILE A 69 14.73 -3.96 -15.22
C ILE A 69 15.40 -4.09 -13.85
N ALA A 70 16.36 -5.00 -13.69
CA ALA A 70 17.01 -5.25 -12.40
C ALA A 70 17.53 -3.96 -11.74
N GLY A 71 18.16 -3.07 -12.51
CA GLY A 71 18.66 -1.79 -12.01
C GLY A 71 17.56 -0.85 -11.55
N LYS A 72 16.44 -0.82 -12.27
CA LYS A 72 15.27 0.00 -11.90
C LYS A 72 14.59 -0.53 -10.65
N ILE A 73 14.46 -1.84 -10.52
CA ILE A 73 13.94 -2.50 -9.31
C ILE A 73 14.80 -2.15 -8.10
N LYS A 74 16.13 -2.20 -8.23
CA LYS A 74 17.06 -1.85 -7.14
C LYS A 74 16.90 -0.40 -6.68
N LYS A 75 16.67 0.52 -7.61
CA LYS A 75 16.45 1.94 -7.26
C LYS A 75 15.16 2.12 -6.45
N ILE A 76 14.10 1.42 -6.82
CA ILE A 76 12.85 1.45 -6.07
C ILE A 76 13.06 0.85 -4.69
N GLN A 77 13.73 -0.29 -4.62
CA GLN A 77 14.05 -0.94 -3.34
C GLN A 77 14.87 -0.01 -2.43
N ALA A 78 15.82 0.73 -3.01
CA ALA A 78 16.64 1.69 -2.27
C ALA A 78 15.79 2.79 -1.61
N ARG A 79 14.73 3.25 -2.26
CA ARG A 79 13.79 4.22 -1.69
C ARG A 79 13.13 3.69 -0.42
N TYR A 80 12.70 2.43 -0.42
CA TYR A 80 12.13 1.79 0.77
C TYR A 80 13.17 1.49 1.82
N GLN A 81 14.37 1.06 1.39
CA GLN A 81 15.46 0.76 2.33
C GLN A 81 15.90 2.00 3.10
N GLU A 82 15.92 3.16 2.45
CA GLU A 82 16.20 4.45 3.12
C GLU A 82 15.20 4.71 4.25
N ILE A 83 13.92 4.45 4.00
CA ILE A 83 12.87 4.60 5.02
C ILE A 83 13.07 3.59 6.15
N ILE A 84 13.26 2.32 5.80
CA ILE A 84 13.47 1.23 6.76
C ILE A 84 14.67 1.51 7.67
N ASP A 85 15.78 1.90 7.08
CA ASP A 85 17.02 2.22 7.83
C ASP A 85 16.81 3.43 8.73
N GLY A 86 16.18 4.48 8.22
CA GLY A 86 15.88 5.69 8.98
C GLY A 86 14.94 5.47 10.16
N LEU A 87 14.07 4.46 10.07
CA LEU A 87 13.18 4.06 11.15
C LEU A 87 13.81 3.02 12.08
N GLY A 88 15.00 2.53 11.77
CA GLY A 88 15.68 1.51 12.56
C GLY A 88 14.99 0.15 12.57
N LEU A 89 14.28 -0.18 11.49
CA LEU A 89 13.54 -1.43 11.42
C LEU A 89 14.40 -2.60 10.95
N ASP A 90 14.14 -3.77 11.50
CA ASP A 90 14.73 -5.03 11.03
C ASP A 90 13.76 -5.69 10.05
N LEU A 91 13.58 -5.05 8.91
CA LEU A 91 12.66 -5.46 7.87
C LEU A 91 13.41 -5.58 6.55
N LYS A 92 13.21 -6.70 5.85
CA LYS A 92 13.77 -6.92 4.51
C LYS A 92 12.62 -7.13 3.53
N LEU A 93 12.71 -6.46 2.39
CA LEU A 93 11.71 -6.55 1.32
C LEU A 93 12.24 -7.31 0.10
N ASP A 94 13.33 -8.05 0.25
CA ASP A 94 13.98 -8.75 -0.87
C ASP A 94 13.04 -9.74 -1.56
N GLU A 95 12.27 -10.50 -0.80
CA GLU A 95 11.32 -11.48 -1.36
C GLU A 95 10.22 -10.78 -2.16
N GLN A 96 9.69 -9.67 -1.60
CA GLN A 96 8.64 -8.89 -2.26
C GLN A 96 9.14 -8.29 -3.56
N PHE A 97 10.35 -7.73 -3.57
CA PHE A 97 10.92 -7.15 -4.78
C PHE A 97 11.27 -8.21 -5.83
N ALA A 98 11.72 -9.39 -5.41
CA ALA A 98 11.96 -10.50 -6.34
C ALA A 98 10.65 -10.92 -7.03
N GLU A 99 9.55 -11.01 -6.29
CA GLU A 99 8.24 -11.33 -6.84
C GLU A 99 7.73 -10.23 -7.78
N ILE A 100 7.89 -8.98 -7.39
CA ILE A 100 7.51 -7.83 -8.23
C ILE A 100 8.27 -7.85 -9.55
N GLU A 101 9.60 -8.06 -9.52
CA GLU A 101 10.41 -8.14 -10.72
C GLU A 101 9.93 -9.26 -11.64
N LYS A 102 9.69 -10.44 -11.08
CA LYS A 102 9.17 -11.60 -11.82
C LYS A 102 7.83 -11.28 -12.48
N ASN A 103 6.92 -10.64 -11.74
CA ASN A 103 5.59 -10.32 -12.23
C ASN A 103 5.60 -9.17 -13.25
N PHE A 104 6.53 -8.24 -13.14
CA PHE A 104 6.74 -7.20 -14.16
C PHE A 104 7.20 -7.82 -15.48
N ILE A 105 8.16 -8.74 -15.42
CA ILE A 105 8.66 -9.47 -16.59
C ILE A 105 7.54 -10.30 -17.22
N ALA A 106 6.69 -10.90 -16.39
CA ALA A 106 5.53 -11.67 -16.84
C ALA A 106 4.35 -10.80 -17.30
N GLN A 107 4.49 -9.48 -17.28
CA GLN A 107 3.48 -8.51 -17.72
C GLN A 107 2.14 -8.66 -16.97
N ALA A 108 2.21 -8.62 -15.63
CA ALA A 108 1.05 -8.77 -14.75
C ALA A 108 0.05 -7.61 -14.82
N GLY A 109 0.36 -6.54 -15.53
CA GLY A 109 -0.54 -5.42 -15.78
C GLY A 109 -0.13 -4.13 -15.06
N SER A 110 -0.57 -3.01 -15.62
CA SER A 110 -0.23 -1.69 -15.10
C SER A 110 -0.88 -1.42 -13.73
N ASP A 111 -2.07 -1.99 -13.47
CA ASP A 111 -2.72 -1.86 -12.17
C ASP A 111 -1.91 -2.58 -11.09
N TYR A 112 -1.43 -3.79 -11.38
CA TYR A 112 -0.51 -4.49 -10.48
C TYR A 112 0.71 -3.64 -10.19
N ALA A 113 1.34 -3.10 -11.24
CA ALA A 113 2.55 -2.29 -11.09
C ALA A 113 2.32 -1.08 -10.18
N ALA A 114 1.26 -0.31 -10.44
CA ALA A 114 0.94 0.87 -9.65
C ALA A 114 0.66 0.53 -8.18
N SER A 115 -0.07 -0.54 -7.93
CA SER A 115 -0.46 -0.95 -6.58
C SER A 115 0.72 -1.35 -5.68
N ARG A 116 1.86 -1.70 -6.28
CA ARG A 116 3.00 -2.20 -5.50
C ARG A 116 3.60 -1.14 -4.58
N GLY A 117 3.44 0.13 -4.91
CA GLY A 117 3.88 1.22 -4.03
C GLY A 117 3.14 1.20 -2.71
N GLU A 118 1.82 1.13 -2.75
CA GLU A 118 0.98 1.04 -1.56
C GLU A 118 1.18 -0.29 -0.84
N PHE A 119 1.25 -1.37 -1.59
CA PHE A 119 1.51 -2.71 -1.05
C PHE A 119 2.77 -2.73 -0.17
N LEU A 120 3.88 -2.26 -0.71
CA LEU A 120 5.16 -2.22 0.01
C LEU A 120 5.13 -1.23 1.18
N ASN A 121 4.56 -0.06 0.97
CA ASN A 121 4.53 0.97 2.01
C ASN A 121 3.63 0.56 3.18
N GLY A 122 2.58 -0.19 2.91
CA GLY A 122 1.75 -0.78 3.95
C GLY A 122 2.52 -1.78 4.81
N ILE A 123 3.39 -2.59 4.21
CA ILE A 123 4.26 -3.52 4.95
C ILE A 123 5.20 -2.75 5.89
N VAL A 124 5.82 -1.69 5.38
CA VAL A 124 6.71 -0.84 6.20
C VAL A 124 5.95 -0.21 7.36
N MET A 125 4.77 0.37 7.07
CA MET A 125 3.94 1.02 8.10
C MET A 125 3.50 0.02 9.17
N ALA A 126 3.04 -1.17 8.77
CA ALA A 126 2.61 -2.21 9.70
C ALA A 126 3.75 -2.65 10.61
N ASN A 127 4.94 -2.83 10.05
CA ASN A 127 6.13 -3.19 10.82
C ASN A 127 6.51 -2.08 11.80
N TYR A 128 6.46 -0.83 11.34
CA TYR A 128 6.80 0.34 12.17
C TYR A 128 5.83 0.51 13.35
N LEU A 129 4.53 0.34 13.12
CA LEU A 129 3.52 0.50 14.15
C LEU A 129 3.31 -0.76 15.02
N GLY A 130 3.76 -1.92 14.55
CA GLY A 130 3.42 -3.19 15.19
C GLY A 130 1.98 -3.61 14.93
N TYR A 131 1.38 -3.16 13.84
CA TYR A 131 0.01 -3.46 13.45
C TYR A 131 -0.05 -4.65 12.50
N THR A 132 -1.21 -5.33 12.47
CA THR A 132 -1.43 -6.40 11.49
C THR A 132 -1.53 -5.83 10.08
N TYR A 133 -0.74 -6.37 9.17
CA TYR A 133 -0.82 -6.02 7.76
C TYR A 133 -1.90 -6.85 7.06
N ILE A 134 -2.76 -6.19 6.29
CA ILE A 134 -3.76 -6.87 5.45
C ILE A 134 -3.57 -6.36 4.03
N ASP A 135 -3.23 -7.27 3.11
CA ASP A 135 -3.14 -6.94 1.69
C ASP A 135 -4.55 -6.61 1.16
N SER A 136 -4.70 -5.43 0.58
CA SER A 136 -5.98 -4.95 0.06
C SER A 136 -6.57 -5.85 -1.03
N ALA A 137 -5.73 -6.60 -1.75
CA ALA A 137 -6.19 -7.58 -2.72
C ALA A 137 -7.06 -8.68 -2.10
N GLU A 138 -6.92 -8.93 -0.80
CA GLU A 138 -7.68 -9.95 -0.08
C GLU A 138 -9.03 -9.47 0.43
N VAL A 139 -9.22 -8.16 0.55
CA VAL A 139 -10.40 -7.60 1.25
C VAL A 139 -11.16 -6.54 0.47
N ILE A 140 -10.58 -5.94 -0.55
CA ILE A 140 -11.21 -4.93 -1.39
C ILE A 140 -11.62 -5.60 -2.70
N CYS A 141 -12.93 -5.68 -2.95
CA CYS A 141 -13.50 -6.52 -4.01
C CYS A 141 -13.99 -5.70 -5.20
N PHE A 142 -13.58 -6.14 -6.38
CA PHE A 142 -14.09 -5.65 -7.67
C PHE A 142 -14.77 -6.80 -8.41
N ASP A 143 -15.70 -6.48 -9.31
CA ASP A 143 -16.29 -7.49 -10.19
C ASP A 143 -15.36 -7.80 -11.39
N GLU A 144 -15.80 -8.72 -12.24
CA GLU A 144 -15.05 -9.13 -13.43
C GLU A 144 -14.75 -7.98 -14.39
N ASN A 145 -15.60 -6.96 -14.39
CA ASN A 145 -15.48 -5.80 -15.25
C ASN A 145 -14.68 -4.66 -14.62
N GLY A 146 -14.18 -4.87 -13.39
CA GLY A 146 -13.42 -3.86 -12.67
C GLY A 146 -14.26 -2.81 -11.96
N ASN A 147 -15.54 -3.12 -11.68
CA ASN A 147 -16.40 -2.25 -10.87
C ASN A 147 -16.26 -2.60 -9.39
N PHE A 148 -16.13 -1.58 -8.56
CA PHE A 148 -16.01 -1.77 -7.11
C PHE A 148 -17.32 -2.32 -6.52
N LEU A 149 -17.20 -3.36 -5.68
CA LEU A 149 -18.32 -4.01 -5.00
C LEU A 149 -18.34 -3.59 -3.53
N ALA A 150 -19.10 -2.52 -3.23
CA ALA A 150 -19.14 -1.94 -1.89
C ALA A 150 -19.66 -2.93 -0.82
N ASP A 151 -20.80 -3.58 -1.10
CA ASP A 151 -21.43 -4.48 -0.11
C ASP A 151 -20.54 -5.70 0.17
N LYS A 152 -20.00 -6.30 -0.87
CA LYS A 152 -19.08 -7.45 -0.72
C LYS A 152 -17.81 -7.05 0.04
N THR A 153 -17.26 -5.90 -0.26
CA THR A 153 -16.09 -5.38 0.44
C THR A 153 -16.39 -5.15 1.91
N ASP A 154 -17.52 -4.52 2.24
CA ASP A 154 -17.92 -4.32 3.62
C ASP A 154 -18.01 -5.65 4.38
N GLU A 155 -18.61 -6.67 3.77
CA GLU A 155 -18.72 -8.00 4.37
C GLU A 155 -17.36 -8.64 4.61
N VAL A 156 -16.50 -8.68 3.58
CA VAL A 156 -15.17 -9.31 3.66
C VAL A 156 -14.27 -8.57 4.63
N LEU A 157 -14.23 -7.25 4.52
CA LEU A 157 -13.37 -6.41 5.36
C LEU A 157 -13.81 -6.44 6.82
N SER A 158 -15.12 -6.35 7.09
CA SER A 158 -15.67 -6.44 8.45
C SER A 158 -15.33 -7.76 9.10
N GLU A 159 -15.47 -8.86 8.38
CA GLU A 159 -15.11 -10.19 8.89
C GLU A 159 -13.61 -10.27 9.23
N ARG A 160 -12.76 -9.72 8.36
CA ARG A 160 -11.31 -9.74 8.57
C ARG A 160 -10.87 -8.87 9.75
N LEU A 161 -11.53 -7.74 9.98
CA LEU A 161 -11.15 -6.76 11.01
C LEU A 161 -11.77 -7.03 12.38
N LYS A 162 -12.83 -7.81 12.46
CA LYS A 162 -13.65 -7.95 13.70
C LYS A 162 -12.85 -8.38 14.93
N ASP A 163 -11.84 -9.23 14.75
CA ASP A 163 -11.03 -9.77 15.86
C ASP A 163 -9.67 -9.06 15.99
N LEU A 164 -9.44 -7.99 15.23
CA LEU A 164 -8.20 -7.23 15.25
C LEU A 164 -8.38 -5.90 15.97
N ASP A 165 -7.47 -5.58 16.88
CA ASP A 165 -7.45 -4.28 17.55
C ASP A 165 -7.02 -3.18 16.61
N ASN A 166 -6.11 -3.50 15.68
CA ASN A 166 -5.56 -2.53 14.74
C ASN A 166 -5.07 -3.24 13.48
N ALA A 167 -5.01 -2.50 12.39
CA ALA A 167 -4.54 -3.03 11.11
C ALA A 167 -4.00 -1.92 10.21
N VAL A 168 -3.15 -2.31 9.29
CA VAL A 168 -2.73 -1.47 8.15
C VAL A 168 -3.26 -2.12 6.87
N VAL A 169 -4.04 -1.36 6.11
CA VAL A 169 -4.63 -1.80 4.84
C VAL A 169 -4.20 -0.81 3.77
N PRO A 170 -3.34 -1.19 2.82
CA PRO A 170 -2.90 -0.26 1.78
C PRO A 170 -4.08 0.37 1.02
N GLY A 171 -3.96 1.64 0.66
CA GLY A 171 -4.96 2.33 -0.16
C GLY A 171 -4.86 1.95 -1.63
N PHE A 172 -5.73 2.52 -2.44
CA PHE A 172 -5.65 2.58 -3.90
C PHE A 172 -6.09 1.35 -4.68
N TYR A 173 -6.04 0.12 -4.14
CA TYR A 173 -6.30 -1.08 -4.93
C TYR A 173 -7.08 -2.16 -4.20
N GLY A 174 -7.56 -3.10 -4.95
CA GLY A 174 -8.17 -4.35 -4.52
C GLY A 174 -7.96 -5.41 -5.61
N ALA A 175 -8.85 -6.38 -5.70
CA ALA A 175 -8.73 -7.45 -6.68
C ALA A 175 -10.08 -7.83 -7.29
N LYS A 176 -10.01 -8.33 -8.53
CA LYS A 176 -11.10 -8.95 -9.24
C LYS A 176 -11.24 -10.42 -8.80
N PRO A 177 -12.32 -11.11 -9.16
CA PRO A 177 -12.53 -12.51 -8.79
C PRO A 177 -11.42 -13.46 -9.22
N ASP A 178 -10.73 -13.17 -10.33
CA ASP A 178 -9.61 -13.98 -10.81
C ASP A 178 -8.30 -13.73 -10.05
N GLY A 179 -8.32 -12.83 -9.06
CA GLY A 179 -7.16 -12.47 -8.26
C GLY A 179 -6.32 -11.34 -8.85
N SER A 180 -6.63 -10.88 -10.07
CA SER A 180 -5.86 -9.78 -10.67
C SER A 180 -6.14 -8.47 -9.95
N VAL A 181 -5.10 -7.65 -9.78
CA VAL A 181 -5.20 -6.38 -9.09
C VAL A 181 -5.94 -5.35 -9.93
N LYS A 182 -6.82 -4.61 -9.28
CA LYS A 182 -7.53 -3.48 -9.86
C LYS A 182 -7.29 -2.25 -8.99
N THR A 183 -6.91 -1.15 -9.62
CA THR A 183 -6.75 0.13 -8.93
C THR A 183 -8.00 0.99 -9.02
N PHE A 184 -8.20 1.85 -8.03
CA PHE A 184 -9.24 2.87 -8.06
C PHE A 184 -8.81 4.03 -8.97
N SER A 185 -9.78 4.72 -9.53
CA SER A 185 -9.54 6.03 -10.09
C SER A 185 -9.19 7.01 -8.96
N ARG A 186 -8.59 8.15 -9.30
CA ARG A 186 -8.20 9.17 -8.33
C ARG A 186 -9.38 9.53 -7.41
N GLY A 187 -9.18 9.37 -6.09
CA GLY A 187 -10.22 9.61 -5.08
C GLY A 187 -11.25 8.50 -4.93
N GLY A 188 -11.25 7.52 -5.84
CA GLY A 188 -12.24 6.43 -5.82
C GLY A 188 -12.17 5.53 -4.59
N SER A 189 -10.99 5.39 -3.98
CA SER A 189 -10.82 4.58 -2.77
C SER A 189 -11.52 5.17 -1.55
N ASP A 190 -11.93 6.44 -1.60
CA ASP A 190 -12.68 7.06 -0.51
C ASP A 190 -14.07 6.44 -0.32
N THR A 191 -14.55 5.68 -1.32
CA THR A 191 -15.82 4.96 -1.23
C THR A 191 -15.73 3.71 -0.36
N VAL A 192 -14.52 3.25 -0.01
CA VAL A 192 -14.33 2.07 0.85
C VAL A 192 -14.62 2.44 2.30
N SER A 193 -15.51 1.69 2.94
CA SER A 193 -15.84 1.87 4.36
C SER A 193 -15.03 0.87 5.21
N TYR A 194 -14.19 1.39 6.08
CA TYR A 194 -13.38 0.61 7.02
C TYR A 194 -14.01 0.57 8.43
N THR A 195 -14.99 1.42 8.67
CA THR A 195 -15.58 1.62 10.00
C THR A 195 -16.95 0.97 10.16
N HIS A 196 -17.40 0.24 9.16
CA HIS A 196 -18.72 -0.39 9.15
C HIS A 196 -18.70 -1.70 9.95
N LEU A 197 -18.41 -1.60 11.22
CA LEU A 197 -18.26 -2.76 12.11
C LEU A 197 -19.29 -2.73 13.22
#